data_2d6017ecf3fd318e1fe3fc8f26741d3e
#
_entry.id   2d6017ecf3fd318e1fe3fc8f26741d3e
#
_cell.length_a   1.000
_cell.length_b   1.000
_cell.length_c   1.000
_cell.angle_alpha   90.00
_cell.angle_beta   90.00
_cell.angle_gamma   90.00
#
_symmetry.space_group_name_H-M   'P 1'
#
loop_
_entity.id
_entity.type
_entity.pdbx_description
1 polymer ?
#
loop_
_entity_poly.entity_id
_entity_poly.type
_entity_poly.pdbx_seq_one_letter_code
_entity_poly.pdbx_strand_id
1 'polypeptide(L)'
;VAYLNETFPKLRENIIGNDFLRMDLNEIFDGKQFVLTGNYPYDISSQIFFKMLDYKELIPCCTGMIQREVALRIASAPSTKAYGILSVLIQAWYDVEYLFTVDETVFNPPPKVKSAVIRMTRNTVTDLGCDERLFKRVVKTVFNQRRKMLRVSLRQIFGGSASAEFYAQDIMTKRPEQLSVEQFVELTNIVEAEMKRVEIK
;
A
#
# COMPACT_ATOMS: atom_id res chain seq x y z
N VAL A 1 1.00 -26.63 -10.79
CA VAL A 1 1.57 -26.47 -12.15
C VAL A 1 1.21 -27.67 -13.02
N ALA A 2 1.52 -28.95 -12.62
CA ALA A 2 1.22 -30.14 -13.42
C ALA A 2 -0.25 -30.22 -13.86
N TYR A 3 -1.19 -30.09 -12.92
CA TYR A 3 -2.62 -30.06 -13.19
C TYR A 3 -3.02 -28.98 -14.22
N LEU A 4 -2.48 -27.78 -14.10
CA LEU A 4 -2.79 -26.69 -15.04
C LEU A 4 -2.26 -26.99 -16.45
N ASN A 5 -1.08 -27.56 -16.55
CA ASN A 5 -0.48 -27.98 -17.84
C ASN A 5 -1.26 -29.09 -18.54
N GLU A 6 -1.86 -29.99 -17.78
CA GLU A 6 -2.72 -31.05 -18.31
C GLU A 6 -4.10 -30.52 -18.71
N THR A 7 -4.71 -29.72 -17.83
CA THR A 7 -6.07 -29.23 -18.04
C THR A 7 -6.14 -28.14 -19.11
N PHE A 8 -5.10 -27.29 -19.21
CA PHE A 8 -5.05 -26.15 -20.13
C PHE A 8 -3.80 -26.20 -21.02
N PRO A 9 -3.65 -27.17 -21.91
CA PRO A 9 -2.43 -27.38 -22.71
C PRO A 9 -2.08 -26.20 -23.61
N LYS A 10 -3.06 -25.39 -24.03
CA LYS A 10 -2.84 -24.19 -24.83
C LYS A 10 -2.20 -23.03 -24.06
N LEU A 11 -2.21 -23.08 -22.74
CA LEU A 11 -1.66 -22.04 -21.86
C LEU A 11 -0.31 -22.41 -21.26
N ARG A 12 0.27 -23.56 -21.60
CA ARG A 12 1.52 -24.07 -20.98
C ARG A 12 2.65 -23.05 -20.96
N GLU A 13 2.87 -22.37 -22.06
CA GLU A 13 3.93 -21.35 -22.18
C GLU A 13 3.71 -20.13 -21.29
N ASN A 14 2.46 -19.90 -20.85
CA ASN A 14 2.05 -18.78 -20.00
C ASN A 14 1.94 -19.17 -18.53
N ILE A 15 2.10 -20.46 -18.18
CA ILE A 15 2.02 -20.94 -16.81
C ILE A 15 3.40 -20.84 -16.15
N ILE A 16 3.57 -19.87 -15.27
CA ILE A 16 4.80 -19.65 -14.54
C ILE A 16 4.65 -20.17 -13.11
N GLY A 17 5.33 -21.31 -12.83
CA GLY A 17 5.32 -21.92 -11.49
C GLY A 17 6.41 -21.33 -10.58
N ASN A 18 6.28 -20.08 -10.17
CA ASN A 18 7.26 -19.39 -9.37
C ASN A 18 6.62 -18.60 -8.22
N ASP A 19 7.43 -18.17 -7.26
CA ASP A 19 7.03 -17.26 -6.19
C ASP A 19 6.82 -15.85 -6.75
N PHE A 20 5.57 -15.40 -6.81
CA PHE A 20 5.21 -14.07 -7.32
C PHE A 20 6.00 -12.94 -6.65
N LEU A 21 6.26 -13.02 -5.35
CA LEU A 21 6.97 -11.97 -4.61
C LEU A 21 8.43 -11.82 -5.04
N ARG A 22 9.03 -12.87 -5.61
CA ARG A 22 10.43 -12.89 -6.08
C ARG A 22 10.59 -12.63 -7.58
N MET A 23 9.50 -12.66 -8.35
CA MET A 23 9.54 -12.47 -9.80
C MET A 23 9.92 -11.04 -10.17
N ASP A 24 10.73 -10.84 -11.21
CA ASP A 24 10.90 -9.54 -11.86
C ASP A 24 9.80 -9.37 -12.93
N LEU A 25 8.86 -8.46 -12.66
CA LEU A 25 7.74 -8.23 -13.57
C LEU A 25 8.14 -7.46 -14.82
N ASN A 26 9.25 -6.70 -14.80
CA ASN A 26 9.78 -6.07 -16.02
C ASN A 26 10.26 -7.12 -17.02
N GLU A 27 10.99 -8.14 -16.54
CA GLU A 27 11.48 -9.23 -17.39
C GLU A 27 10.32 -10.06 -17.96
N ILE A 28 9.34 -10.43 -17.11
CA ILE A 28 8.23 -11.30 -17.52
C ILE A 28 7.35 -10.63 -18.56
N PHE A 29 7.09 -9.33 -18.43
CA PHE A 29 6.18 -8.58 -19.30
C PHE A 29 6.91 -7.70 -20.33
N ASP A 30 8.24 -7.81 -20.44
CA ASP A 30 9.07 -7.05 -21.37
C ASP A 30 8.79 -5.53 -21.26
N GLY A 31 8.67 -5.05 -20.01
CA GLY A 31 8.35 -3.66 -19.69
C GLY A 31 6.95 -3.19 -20.12
N LYS A 32 6.08 -4.08 -20.59
CA LYS A 32 4.72 -3.75 -21.03
C LYS A 32 3.73 -3.74 -19.87
N GLN A 33 2.72 -2.90 -19.99
CA GLN A 33 1.64 -2.85 -19.01
C GLN A 33 0.77 -4.10 -19.04
N PHE A 34 0.31 -4.51 -17.86
CA PHE A 34 -0.60 -5.65 -17.67
C PHE A 34 -1.57 -5.40 -16.52
N VAL A 35 -2.69 -6.11 -16.53
CA VAL A 35 -3.65 -6.12 -15.43
C VAL A 35 -3.27 -7.23 -14.45
N LEU A 36 -3.13 -6.89 -13.17
CA LEU A 36 -2.93 -7.85 -12.10
C LEU A 36 -4.28 -8.28 -11.54
N THR A 37 -4.64 -9.56 -11.70
CA THR A 37 -5.89 -10.09 -11.14
C THR A 37 -5.65 -11.43 -10.44
N GLY A 38 -6.43 -11.70 -9.38
CA GLY A 38 -6.28 -12.97 -8.68
C GLY A 38 -7.24 -13.19 -7.52
N ASN A 39 -7.28 -14.45 -7.10
CA ASN A 39 -7.70 -14.84 -5.76
C ASN A 39 -6.43 -14.86 -4.90
N TYR A 40 -6.17 -13.74 -4.20
CA TYR A 40 -4.90 -13.57 -3.49
C TYR A 40 -4.85 -14.37 -2.19
N PRO A 41 -3.74 -15.07 -1.91
CA PRO A 41 -3.55 -15.72 -0.61
C PRO A 41 -3.63 -14.68 0.51
N TYR A 42 -4.40 -14.97 1.57
CA TYR A 42 -4.70 -13.98 2.61
C TYR A 42 -3.48 -13.54 3.40
N ASP A 43 -2.56 -14.45 3.66
CA ASP A 43 -1.34 -14.25 4.44
C ASP A 43 -0.30 -13.34 3.76
N ILE A 44 -0.32 -13.27 2.42
CA ILE A 44 0.64 -12.46 1.64
C ILE A 44 -0.01 -11.34 0.82
N SER A 45 -1.32 -11.13 0.92
CA SER A 45 -2.03 -10.13 0.09
C SER A 45 -1.43 -8.72 0.23
N SER A 46 -1.07 -8.31 1.44
CA SER A 46 -0.41 -7.01 1.67
C SER A 46 0.96 -6.92 0.99
N GLN A 47 1.73 -8.01 0.96
CA GLN A 47 3.04 -8.05 0.29
C GLN A 47 2.87 -7.97 -1.24
N ILE A 48 1.83 -8.61 -1.79
CA ILE A 48 1.48 -8.51 -3.22
C ILE A 48 1.17 -7.06 -3.58
N PHE A 49 0.41 -6.34 -2.75
CA PHE A 49 0.11 -4.93 -3.00
C PHE A 49 1.32 -4.00 -2.84
N PHE A 50 2.24 -4.29 -1.92
CA PHE A 50 3.51 -3.57 -1.89
C PHE A 50 4.33 -3.79 -3.15
N LYS A 51 4.37 -5.03 -3.66
CA LYS A 51 5.01 -5.32 -4.94
C LYS A 51 4.30 -4.61 -6.11
N MET A 52 2.97 -4.58 -6.11
CA MET A 52 2.20 -3.80 -7.10
C MET A 52 2.65 -2.32 -7.10
N LEU A 53 2.82 -1.71 -5.94
CA LEU A 53 3.30 -0.32 -5.83
C LEU A 53 4.73 -0.14 -6.37
N ASP A 54 5.60 -1.12 -6.18
CA ASP A 54 6.97 -1.08 -6.72
C ASP A 54 6.97 -1.18 -8.26
N TYR A 55 5.92 -1.76 -8.87
CA TYR A 55 5.70 -1.91 -10.32
C TYR A 55 4.50 -1.09 -10.84
N LYS A 56 4.13 -0.01 -10.17
CA LYS A 56 2.93 0.78 -10.48
C LYS A 56 2.85 1.29 -11.92
N GLU A 57 3.99 1.49 -12.58
CA GLU A 57 4.04 1.94 -13.97
C GLU A 57 3.64 0.84 -14.97
N LEU A 58 3.78 -0.42 -14.58
CA LEU A 58 3.37 -1.59 -15.38
C LEU A 58 1.95 -2.04 -15.07
N ILE A 59 1.38 -1.67 -13.91
CA ILE A 59 0.11 -2.20 -13.42
C ILE A 59 -0.95 -1.09 -13.39
N PRO A 60 -1.61 -0.78 -14.52
CA PRO A 60 -2.65 0.24 -14.57
C PRO A 60 -3.92 -0.17 -13.81
N CYS A 61 -4.14 -1.47 -13.62
CA CYS A 61 -5.29 -1.98 -12.86
C CYS A 61 -4.90 -3.25 -12.10
N CYS A 62 -5.30 -3.29 -10.84
CA CYS A 62 -5.20 -4.48 -10.00
C CYS A 62 -6.58 -4.78 -9.42
N THR A 63 -7.05 -6.01 -9.56
CA THR A 63 -8.36 -6.42 -9.04
C THR A 63 -8.25 -7.85 -8.49
N GLY A 64 -9.15 -8.19 -7.58
CA GLY A 64 -9.21 -9.56 -7.08
C GLY A 64 -9.81 -9.67 -5.69
N MET A 65 -9.80 -10.89 -5.21
CA MET A 65 -10.40 -11.26 -3.94
C MET A 65 -9.35 -11.35 -2.83
N ILE A 66 -9.67 -10.72 -1.70
CA ILE A 66 -8.87 -10.70 -0.47
C ILE A 66 -9.75 -10.84 0.76
N GLN A 67 -9.17 -10.91 1.95
CA GLN A 67 -9.94 -10.79 3.19
C GLN A 67 -10.72 -9.47 3.23
N ARG A 68 -11.98 -9.52 3.64
CA ARG A 68 -12.85 -8.34 3.74
C ARG A 68 -12.25 -7.23 4.60
N GLU A 69 -11.62 -7.57 5.71
CA GLU A 69 -10.98 -6.58 6.58
C GLU A 69 -9.85 -5.83 5.88
N VAL A 70 -9.04 -6.51 5.08
CA VAL A 70 -7.96 -5.89 4.29
C VAL A 70 -8.54 -4.99 3.20
N ALA A 71 -9.61 -5.43 2.52
CA ALA A 71 -10.31 -4.64 1.52
C ALA A 71 -10.87 -3.34 2.10
N LEU A 72 -11.55 -3.43 3.25
CA LEU A 72 -12.07 -2.27 3.97
C LEU A 72 -10.95 -1.31 4.40
N ARG A 73 -9.81 -1.84 4.82
CA ARG A 73 -8.65 -1.03 5.20
C ARG A 73 -8.09 -0.26 4.00
N ILE A 74 -7.91 -0.93 2.86
CA ILE A 74 -7.40 -0.30 1.64
C ILE A 74 -8.34 0.81 1.13
N ALA A 75 -9.65 0.57 1.18
CA ALA A 75 -10.68 1.49 0.70
C ALA A 75 -11.09 2.58 1.71
N SER A 76 -10.51 2.58 2.92
CA SER A 76 -10.92 3.48 4.00
C SER A 76 -10.47 4.91 3.77
N ALA A 77 -11.33 5.87 4.13
CA ALA A 77 -11.02 7.28 4.18
C ALA A 77 -10.29 7.68 5.49
N PRO A 78 -9.58 8.81 5.50
CA PRO A 78 -9.01 9.38 6.72
C PRO A 78 -10.03 9.50 7.86
N SER A 79 -9.56 9.47 9.10
CA SER A 79 -10.35 9.55 10.33
C SER A 79 -11.27 8.35 10.59
N THR A 80 -11.13 7.27 9.87
CA THR A 80 -11.85 6.02 10.13
C THR A 80 -10.98 5.00 10.87
N LYS A 81 -11.61 4.07 11.58
CA LYS A 81 -10.90 3.03 12.35
C LYS A 81 -10.03 2.12 11.46
N ALA A 82 -10.46 1.86 10.23
CA ALA A 82 -9.77 0.96 9.32
C ALA A 82 -8.62 1.64 8.55
N TYR A 83 -8.59 2.97 8.46
CA TYR A 83 -7.56 3.72 7.74
C TYR A 83 -6.17 3.45 8.32
N GLY A 84 -5.19 3.15 7.47
CA GLY A 84 -3.86 2.76 7.90
C GLY A 84 -2.81 2.83 6.78
N ILE A 85 -1.68 2.15 6.99
CA ILE A 85 -0.53 2.16 6.05
C ILE A 85 -0.96 1.82 4.63
N LEU A 86 -1.72 0.72 4.46
CA LEU A 86 -2.18 0.29 3.13
C LEU A 86 -3.11 1.30 2.47
N SER A 87 -3.99 1.94 3.26
CA SER A 87 -4.88 3.00 2.75
C SER A 87 -4.05 4.12 2.12
N VAL A 88 -3.11 4.68 2.87
CA VAL A 88 -2.29 5.81 2.43
C VAL A 88 -1.42 5.44 1.23
N LEU A 89 -0.66 4.35 1.33
CA LEU A 89 0.32 3.99 0.29
C LEU A 89 -0.35 3.59 -1.03
N ILE A 90 -1.50 2.93 -0.99
CA ILE A 90 -2.23 2.54 -2.20
C ILE A 90 -2.98 3.74 -2.78
N GLN A 91 -3.72 4.50 -1.96
CA GLN A 91 -4.51 5.64 -2.44
C GLN A 91 -3.64 6.80 -2.95
N ALA A 92 -2.37 6.85 -2.60
CA ALA A 92 -1.42 7.78 -3.22
C ALA A 92 -1.31 7.60 -4.75
N TRP A 93 -1.54 6.39 -5.26
CA TRP A 93 -1.29 6.01 -6.64
C TRP A 93 -2.48 5.38 -7.36
N TYR A 94 -3.49 4.91 -6.60
CA TYR A 94 -4.63 4.16 -7.12
C TYR A 94 -5.94 4.68 -6.55
N ASP A 95 -6.95 4.80 -7.39
CA ASP A 95 -8.34 4.90 -6.97
C ASP A 95 -8.83 3.52 -6.58
N VAL A 96 -9.45 3.40 -5.42
CA VAL A 96 -9.85 2.12 -4.83
C VAL A 96 -11.37 2.00 -4.81
N GLU A 97 -11.88 0.91 -5.35
CA GLU A 97 -13.29 0.56 -5.34
C GLU A 97 -13.51 -0.76 -4.61
N TYR A 98 -14.34 -0.73 -3.58
CA TYR A 98 -14.86 -1.93 -2.94
C TYR A 98 -16.06 -2.43 -3.76
N LEU A 99 -15.90 -3.52 -4.50
CA LEU A 99 -16.92 -3.97 -5.44
C LEU A 99 -18.03 -4.73 -4.73
N PHE A 100 -17.70 -5.81 -4.01
CA PHE A 100 -18.68 -6.61 -3.27
C PHE A 100 -18.01 -7.51 -2.22
N THR A 101 -18.82 -7.95 -1.25
CA THR A 101 -18.44 -8.95 -0.25
C THR A 101 -18.76 -10.35 -0.76
N VAL A 102 -17.88 -11.31 -0.45
CA VAL A 102 -18.07 -12.74 -0.71
C VAL A 102 -18.21 -13.44 0.64
N ASP A 103 -19.31 -14.18 0.80
CA ASP A 103 -19.61 -14.92 2.02
C ASP A 103 -18.69 -16.15 2.14
N GLU A 104 -18.33 -16.50 3.36
CA GLU A 104 -17.49 -17.67 3.64
C GLU A 104 -18.12 -19.00 3.22
N THR A 105 -19.45 -19.08 3.16
CA THR A 105 -20.19 -20.31 2.81
C THR A 105 -20.05 -20.73 1.34
N VAL A 106 -19.57 -19.84 0.47
CA VAL A 106 -19.37 -20.17 -0.96
C VAL A 106 -18.08 -20.96 -1.21
N PHE A 107 -17.23 -21.13 -0.19
CA PHE A 107 -15.95 -21.83 -0.29
C PHE A 107 -16.04 -23.25 0.31
N ASN A 108 -15.25 -24.16 -0.23
CA ASN A 108 -15.10 -25.51 0.32
C ASN A 108 -13.60 -25.88 0.42
N PRO A 109 -13.05 -26.01 1.63
CA PRO A 109 -13.64 -25.73 2.94
C PRO A 109 -13.87 -24.21 3.14
N PRO A 110 -14.86 -23.81 3.96
CA PRO A 110 -15.12 -22.39 4.22
C PRO A 110 -13.99 -21.77 5.05
N PRO A 111 -13.51 -20.57 4.70
CA PRO A 111 -12.57 -19.82 5.52
C PRO A 111 -13.26 -19.30 6.79
N LYS A 112 -12.46 -18.87 7.77
CA LYS A 112 -12.99 -18.31 9.05
C LYS A 112 -13.46 -16.85 8.93
N VAL A 113 -13.25 -16.21 7.78
CA VAL A 113 -13.51 -14.79 7.55
C VAL A 113 -14.15 -14.58 6.19
N LYS A 114 -14.94 -13.53 6.06
CA LYS A 114 -15.49 -13.09 4.77
C LYS A 114 -14.40 -12.55 3.87
N SER A 115 -14.62 -12.70 2.58
CA SER A 115 -13.80 -12.12 1.53
C SER A 115 -14.47 -10.89 0.92
N ALA A 116 -13.72 -10.15 0.14
CA ALA A 116 -14.23 -9.06 -0.68
C ALA A 116 -13.44 -8.96 -1.98
N VAL A 117 -14.10 -8.48 -3.01
CA VAL A 117 -13.45 -8.14 -4.27
C VAL A 117 -13.28 -6.64 -4.35
N ILE A 118 -12.08 -6.22 -4.66
CA ILE A 118 -11.71 -4.81 -4.85
C ILE A 118 -11.15 -4.60 -6.25
N ARG A 119 -11.20 -3.34 -6.72
CA ARG A 119 -10.51 -2.87 -7.90
C ARG A 119 -9.69 -1.63 -7.54
N MET A 120 -8.46 -1.61 -7.98
CA MET A 120 -7.53 -0.51 -7.82
C MET A 120 -7.07 -0.09 -9.21
N THR A 121 -7.40 1.13 -9.63
CA THR A 121 -7.06 1.70 -10.93
C THR A 121 -6.06 2.83 -10.73
N ARG A 122 -4.97 2.85 -11.52
CA ARG A 122 -4.00 3.96 -11.45
C ARG A 122 -4.75 5.29 -11.57
N ASN A 123 -4.47 6.19 -10.63
CA ASN A 123 -4.96 7.57 -10.69
C ASN A 123 -4.05 8.42 -11.61
N THR A 124 -4.30 9.71 -11.68
CA THR A 124 -3.57 10.64 -12.55
C THR A 124 -2.23 11.12 -11.97
N VAL A 125 -1.87 10.69 -10.77
CA VAL A 125 -0.62 11.10 -10.11
C VAL A 125 0.57 10.42 -10.78
N THR A 126 1.46 11.22 -11.38
CA THR A 126 2.73 10.78 -11.97
C THR A 126 3.93 11.13 -11.09
N ASP A 127 3.82 12.20 -10.32
CA ASP A 127 4.78 12.65 -9.31
C ASP A 127 4.03 12.96 -8.02
N LEU A 128 4.49 12.36 -6.93
CA LEU A 128 3.85 12.53 -5.62
C LEU A 128 4.12 13.93 -5.01
N GLY A 129 5.15 14.63 -5.49
CA GLY A 129 5.58 15.91 -4.95
C GLY A 129 6.44 15.81 -3.69
N CYS A 130 6.98 14.64 -3.39
CA CYS A 130 7.93 14.38 -2.31
C CYS A 130 8.79 13.15 -2.63
N ASP A 131 9.85 12.91 -1.84
CA ASP A 131 10.62 11.67 -1.94
C ASP A 131 9.76 10.45 -1.57
N GLU A 132 9.55 9.53 -2.53
CA GLU A 132 8.67 8.37 -2.37
C GLU A 132 9.18 7.37 -1.30
N ARG A 133 10.51 7.22 -1.14
CA ARG A 133 11.09 6.33 -0.14
C ARG A 133 10.89 6.91 1.26
N LEU A 134 11.09 8.21 1.39
CA LEU A 134 10.86 8.93 2.65
C LEU A 134 9.36 8.93 2.99
N PHE A 135 8.48 9.14 2.01
CA PHE A 135 7.03 9.04 2.19
C PHE A 135 6.63 7.68 2.78
N LYS A 136 7.09 6.57 2.16
CA LYS A 136 6.84 5.21 2.66
C LYS A 136 7.36 5.01 4.08
N ARG A 137 8.56 5.56 4.39
CA ARG A 137 9.17 5.50 5.72
C ARG A 137 8.37 6.31 6.75
N VAL A 138 7.99 7.54 6.44
CA VAL A 138 7.21 8.42 7.32
C VAL A 138 5.87 7.77 7.64
N VAL A 139 5.11 7.33 6.62
CA VAL A 139 3.81 6.66 6.80
C VAL A 139 3.95 5.45 7.73
N LYS A 140 4.91 4.56 7.48
CA LYS A 140 5.13 3.38 8.33
C LYS A 140 5.51 3.76 9.75
N THR A 141 6.41 4.71 9.93
CA THR A 141 6.88 5.15 11.25
C THR A 141 5.74 5.67 12.11
N VAL A 142 4.92 6.55 11.57
CA VAL A 142 3.86 7.17 12.37
C VAL A 142 2.69 6.21 12.65
N PHE A 143 2.37 5.31 11.73
CA PHE A 143 1.34 4.30 11.96
C PHE A 143 1.76 3.18 12.91
N ASN A 144 3.06 2.93 13.10
CA ASN A 144 3.55 2.03 14.15
C ASN A 144 3.17 2.54 15.55
N GLN A 145 2.92 3.83 15.68
CA GLN A 145 2.43 4.48 16.90
C GLN A 145 1.08 5.19 16.65
N ARG A 146 0.16 4.53 15.96
CA ARG A 146 -1.11 5.06 15.46
C ARG A 146 -1.87 5.96 16.47
N ARG A 147 -1.85 5.63 17.75
CA ARG A 147 -2.57 6.37 18.80
C ARG A 147 -1.83 7.59 19.33
N LYS A 148 -0.57 7.80 18.92
CA LYS A 148 0.25 8.95 19.33
C LYS A 148 0.14 10.09 18.32
N MET A 149 0.34 11.31 18.78
CA MET A 149 0.51 12.48 17.91
C MET A 149 1.78 12.34 17.07
N LEU A 150 1.81 12.95 15.89
CA LEU A 150 2.97 12.91 14.98
C LEU A 150 4.26 13.38 15.66
N ARG A 151 4.19 14.45 16.48
CA ARG A 151 5.36 14.93 17.24
C ARG A 151 6.00 13.89 18.17
N VAL A 152 5.26 12.85 18.55
CA VAL A 152 5.80 11.75 19.38
C VAL A 152 6.42 10.67 18.51
N SER A 153 5.70 10.22 17.47
CA SER A 153 6.16 9.13 16.61
C SER A 153 7.34 9.52 15.73
N LEU A 154 7.42 10.78 15.27
CA LEU A 154 8.53 11.28 14.45
C LEU A 154 9.85 11.41 15.21
N ARG A 155 9.84 11.40 16.54
CA ARG A 155 11.10 11.31 17.33
C ARG A 155 11.92 10.08 16.98
N GLN A 156 11.30 9.01 16.48
CA GLN A 156 12.02 7.82 16.04
C GLN A 156 12.91 8.08 14.81
N ILE A 157 12.58 9.09 13.99
CA ILE A 157 13.38 9.46 12.82
C ILE A 157 14.60 10.28 13.23
N PHE A 158 14.43 11.17 14.21
CA PHE A 158 15.41 12.21 14.52
C PHE A 158 16.26 11.92 15.78
N GLY A 159 15.90 10.94 16.60
CA GLY A 159 16.65 10.64 17.83
C GLY A 159 16.80 11.84 18.79
N GLY A 160 15.90 12.84 18.69
CA GLY A 160 15.95 14.05 19.51
C GLY A 160 16.70 15.24 18.87
N SER A 161 17.24 15.10 17.65
CA SER A 161 18.01 16.15 16.96
C SER A 161 17.16 17.19 16.23
N ALA A 162 15.85 16.95 16.05
CA ALA A 162 14.95 17.89 15.41
C ALA A 162 14.69 19.13 16.29
N SER A 163 14.40 20.27 15.64
CA SER A 163 14.17 21.56 16.30
C SER A 163 12.86 21.62 17.08
N ALA A 164 12.76 22.56 18.01
CA ALA A 164 11.52 22.87 18.70
C ALA A 164 10.45 23.37 17.72
N GLU A 165 10.86 24.20 16.75
CA GLU A 165 10.01 24.74 15.69
C GLU A 165 9.41 23.65 14.81
N PHE A 166 10.18 22.60 14.50
CA PHE A 166 9.68 21.43 13.78
C PHE A 166 8.50 20.80 14.52
N TYR A 167 8.63 20.54 15.81
CA TYR A 167 7.59 19.93 16.62
C TYR A 167 6.43 20.87 16.98
N ALA A 168 6.60 22.19 16.84
CA ALA A 168 5.58 23.19 17.15
C ALA A 168 4.55 23.40 16.04
N GLN A 169 4.77 22.86 14.85
CA GLN A 169 3.85 22.97 13.70
C GLN A 169 2.50 22.30 14.00
N ASP A 170 1.41 22.90 13.54
CA ASP A 170 0.03 22.43 13.81
C ASP A 170 -0.19 20.97 13.40
N ILE A 171 0.37 20.57 12.25
CA ILE A 171 0.26 19.18 11.77
C ILE A 171 0.81 18.16 12.78
N MET A 172 1.80 18.54 13.58
CA MET A 172 2.45 17.67 14.58
C MET A 172 1.54 17.31 15.76
N THR A 173 0.45 18.03 15.95
CA THR A 173 -0.56 17.73 16.97
C THR A 173 -1.56 16.67 16.54
N LYS A 174 -1.64 16.37 15.25
CA LYS A 174 -2.55 15.37 14.69
C LYS A 174 -2.03 13.95 14.94
N ARG A 175 -2.94 12.97 14.84
CA ARG A 175 -2.63 11.55 14.78
C ARG A 175 -2.54 11.09 13.31
N PRO A 176 -1.77 10.04 12.97
CA PRO A 176 -1.59 9.61 11.58
C PRO A 176 -2.91 9.28 10.87
N GLU A 177 -3.89 8.71 11.57
CA GLU A 177 -5.18 8.37 10.98
C GLU A 177 -6.00 9.59 10.52
N GLN A 178 -5.68 10.78 10.99
CA GLN A 178 -6.39 12.01 10.64
C GLN A 178 -5.88 12.66 9.36
N LEU A 179 -4.72 12.23 8.84
CA LEU A 179 -4.09 12.82 7.68
C LEU A 179 -4.60 12.21 6.38
N SER A 180 -4.92 13.05 5.40
CA SER A 180 -5.11 12.65 4.01
C SER A 180 -3.77 12.28 3.36
N VAL A 181 -3.82 11.70 2.14
CA VAL A 181 -2.60 11.41 1.37
C VAL A 181 -1.80 12.69 1.10
N GLU A 182 -2.47 13.78 0.73
CA GLU A 182 -1.85 15.09 0.47
C GLU A 182 -1.16 15.64 1.73
N GLN A 183 -1.76 15.47 2.88
CA GLN A 183 -1.16 15.87 4.16
C GLN A 183 0.03 14.98 4.54
N PHE A 184 0.06 13.72 4.13
CA PHE A 184 1.24 12.87 4.27
C PHE A 184 2.37 13.29 3.33
N VAL A 185 2.06 13.78 2.12
CA VAL A 185 3.04 14.38 1.21
C VAL A 185 3.63 15.64 1.84
N GLU A 186 2.80 16.54 2.35
CA GLU A 186 3.23 17.75 3.09
C GLU A 186 4.14 17.39 4.28
N LEU A 187 3.71 16.43 5.11
CA LEU A 187 4.48 15.95 6.25
C LEU A 187 5.85 15.39 5.82
N THR A 188 5.88 14.67 4.72
CA THR A 188 7.14 14.12 4.18
C THR A 188 8.10 15.22 3.79
N ASN A 189 7.63 16.27 3.12
CA ASN A 189 8.45 17.43 2.75
C ASN A 189 8.97 18.19 3.98
N ILE A 190 8.13 18.34 5.01
CA ILE A 190 8.53 18.95 6.30
C ILE A 190 9.63 18.11 6.96
N VAL A 191 9.48 16.79 6.98
CA VAL A 191 10.47 15.86 7.54
C VAL A 191 11.78 15.93 6.75
N GLU A 192 11.71 15.95 5.42
CA GLU A 192 12.90 16.05 4.56
C GLU A 192 13.67 17.35 4.80
N ALA A 193 12.99 18.48 4.89
CA ALA A 193 13.59 19.77 5.18
C ALA A 193 14.31 19.76 6.53
N GLU A 194 13.69 19.19 7.56
CA GLU A 194 14.31 19.07 8.89
C GLU A 194 15.52 18.11 8.91
N MET A 195 15.45 17.01 8.16
CA MET A 195 16.60 16.10 7.99
C MET A 195 17.81 16.83 7.39
N LYS A 196 17.61 17.61 6.33
CA LYS A 196 18.67 18.42 5.69
C LYS A 196 19.24 19.45 6.68
N ARG A 197 18.40 20.08 7.50
CA ARG A 197 18.86 21.03 8.54
C ARG A 197 19.72 20.34 9.62
N VAL A 198 19.39 19.12 10.00
CA VAL A 198 20.14 18.36 11.02
C VAL A 198 21.50 17.87 10.46
N GLU A 199 21.54 17.45 9.19
CA GLU A 199 22.78 16.99 8.53
C GLU A 199 23.82 18.11 8.30
N ILE A 200 23.37 19.37 8.21
CA ILE A 200 24.24 20.55 8.00
C ILE A 200 24.91 21.03 9.32
N LYS A 201 24.48 20.53 10.46
CA LYS A 201 25.09 20.83 11.76
C LYS A 201 26.17 19.82 12.13
#